data_1f987b5ab6a4b646658429587d05d2a2
#
_entry.id   1f987b5ab6a4b646658429587d05d2a2
#
_cell.length_a   1.000
_cell.length_b   1.000
_cell.length_c   1.000
_cell.angle_alpha   90.00
_cell.angle_beta   90.00
_cell.angle_gamma   90.00
#
_symmetry.space_group_name_H-M   'P 1'
#
loop_
_entity.id
_entity.type
_entity.pdbx_description
1 polymer ?
#
loop_
_entity_poly.entity_id
_entity_poly.type
_entity_poly.pdbx_seq_one_letter_code
_entity_poly.pdbx_strand_id
1 'polypeptide(L)'
;PFAGFSHQTRQRDEEMLAYYTEDRIFETWERAERAGINTMITNNETPSVVQAVKEYLRTGGSLQWIAQIACRKKSNMFEAIDEAVNIGCCALYFHGGYVDERYRNKDEETIRAWCDHARSAGVAVGVAAHAPEAHLWVHSLDIADFHAVCFFNCGSLHNGKGHKFKLRDMGRAIECIRQIRKPCIAYKIMGAGRIDPGMAFEHAFGHIKPADVVNVGMYRGDKDDMVEENVAMVRDILSGS
;
A
#
# COMPACT_ATOMS: atom_id res chain seq x y z
N PRO A 1 -4.78 3.12 7.91
CA PRO A 1 -4.05 3.33 9.17
C PRO A 1 -4.33 2.32 10.27
N PHE A 2 -4.90 1.16 9.97
CA PHE A 2 -5.25 0.10 10.95
C PHE A 2 -4.09 -0.30 11.89
N ALA A 3 -2.85 -0.19 11.43
CA ALA A 3 -1.66 -0.50 12.22
C ALA A 3 -1.13 0.70 13.06
N GLY A 4 -1.88 1.80 13.15
CA GLY A 4 -1.52 2.98 13.93
C GLY A 4 -0.39 3.83 13.37
N PHE A 5 -0.08 3.75 12.09
CA PHE A 5 0.94 4.60 11.46
C PHE A 5 0.30 5.84 10.83
N SER A 6 0.13 6.90 11.63
CA SER A 6 -0.44 8.17 11.17
C SER A 6 0.53 8.97 10.27
N HIS A 7 1.82 8.79 10.42
CA HIS A 7 2.86 9.66 9.87
C HIS A 7 2.73 11.14 10.32
N GLN A 8 2.12 11.36 11.47
CA GLN A 8 1.92 12.68 12.09
C GLN A 8 2.59 12.74 13.45
N THR A 9 1.92 12.27 14.50
CA THR A 9 2.40 12.29 15.88
C THR A 9 2.21 10.92 16.53
N ARG A 10 2.95 10.67 17.62
CA ARG A 10 2.78 9.45 18.43
C ARG A 10 1.37 9.37 19.05
N GLN A 11 0.84 10.49 19.53
CA GLN A 11 -0.51 10.56 20.05
C GLN A 11 -1.53 10.11 19.00
N ARG A 12 -1.36 10.55 17.75
CA ARG A 12 -2.23 10.17 16.64
C ARG A 12 -2.13 8.69 16.30
N ASP A 13 -0.94 8.10 16.40
CA ASP A 13 -0.75 6.66 16.25
C ASP A 13 -1.52 5.87 17.31
N GLU A 14 -1.46 6.33 18.58
CA GLU A 14 -2.17 5.73 19.72
C GLU A 14 -3.71 5.84 19.54
N GLU A 15 -4.22 6.99 19.10
CA GLU A 15 -5.64 7.20 18.80
C GLU A 15 -6.13 6.23 17.70
N MET A 16 -5.37 6.08 16.61
CA MET A 16 -5.71 5.15 15.53
C MET A 16 -5.74 3.69 15.98
N LEU A 17 -4.77 3.28 16.81
CA LEU A 17 -4.73 1.92 17.36
C LEU A 17 -5.92 1.67 18.30
N ALA A 18 -6.27 2.64 19.15
CA ALA A 18 -7.40 2.53 20.07
C ALA A 18 -8.75 2.47 19.32
N TYR A 19 -8.89 3.22 18.22
CA TYR A 19 -10.11 3.25 17.42
C TYR A 19 -10.31 1.95 16.63
N TYR A 20 -9.26 1.45 15.97
CA TYR A 20 -9.34 0.29 15.09
C TYR A 20 -9.19 -1.03 15.85
N THR A 21 -10.26 -1.45 16.51
CA THR A 21 -10.46 -2.84 16.92
C THR A 21 -10.69 -3.75 15.70
N GLU A 22 -10.66 -5.06 15.89
CA GLU A 22 -10.96 -6.03 14.81
C GLU A 22 -12.33 -5.76 14.19
N ASP A 23 -13.37 -5.52 15.01
CA ASP A 23 -14.73 -5.20 14.54
C ASP A 23 -14.77 -3.90 13.72
N ARG A 24 -14.04 -2.86 14.13
CA ARG A 24 -13.98 -1.59 13.39
C ARG A 24 -13.23 -1.72 12.07
N ILE A 25 -12.22 -2.57 12.01
CA ILE A 25 -11.52 -2.90 10.77
C ILE A 25 -12.49 -3.61 9.83
N PHE A 26 -13.17 -4.64 10.33
CA PHE A 26 -14.15 -5.43 9.58
C PHE A 26 -15.28 -4.54 9.03
N GLU A 27 -15.92 -3.75 9.88
CA GLU A 27 -16.96 -2.77 9.49
C GLU A 27 -16.46 -1.82 8.38
N THR A 28 -15.21 -1.37 8.47
CA THR A 28 -14.63 -0.48 7.47
C THR A 28 -14.51 -1.18 6.11
N TRP A 29 -14.14 -2.45 6.08
CA TRP A 29 -14.09 -3.22 4.84
C TRP A 29 -15.46 -3.51 4.25
N GLU A 30 -16.46 -3.85 5.07
CA GLU A 30 -17.84 -4.00 4.60
C GLU A 30 -18.39 -2.71 3.98
N ARG A 31 -18.08 -1.55 4.57
CA ARG A 31 -18.46 -0.25 4.00
C ARG A 31 -17.72 0.01 2.69
N ALA A 32 -16.42 -0.30 2.62
CA ALA A 32 -15.63 -0.17 1.41
C ALA A 32 -16.20 -1.04 0.28
N GLU A 33 -16.54 -2.29 0.56
CA GLU A 33 -17.17 -3.22 -0.38
C GLU A 33 -18.51 -2.68 -0.88
N ARG A 34 -19.41 -2.27 0.04
CA ARG A 34 -20.71 -1.67 -0.32
C ARG A 34 -20.56 -0.39 -1.15
N ALA A 35 -19.52 0.39 -0.91
CA ALA A 35 -19.25 1.59 -1.69
C ALA A 35 -18.67 1.29 -3.08
N GLY A 36 -18.25 0.05 -3.36
CA GLY A 36 -17.72 -0.40 -4.64
C GLY A 36 -16.19 -0.46 -4.73
N ILE A 37 -15.49 -0.33 -3.61
CA ILE A 37 -14.06 -0.69 -3.55
C ILE A 37 -13.97 -2.22 -3.66
N ASN A 38 -13.03 -2.71 -4.46
CA ASN A 38 -12.88 -4.15 -4.72
C ASN A 38 -11.59 -4.75 -4.14
N THR A 39 -10.72 -3.92 -3.56
CA THR A 39 -9.39 -4.37 -3.12
C THR A 39 -8.98 -3.71 -1.82
N MET A 40 -8.43 -4.48 -0.90
CA MET A 40 -7.80 -3.98 0.33
C MET A 40 -6.31 -4.31 0.35
N ILE A 41 -5.52 -3.41 0.93
CA ILE A 41 -4.09 -3.61 1.16
C ILE A 41 -3.80 -3.53 2.65
N THR A 42 -3.18 -4.56 3.21
CA THR A 42 -2.75 -4.56 4.61
C THR A 42 -1.36 -5.15 4.78
N ASN A 43 -0.71 -4.84 5.91
CA ASN A 43 0.53 -5.50 6.29
C ASN A 43 0.24 -6.91 6.87
N ASN A 44 1.24 -7.78 6.81
CA ASN A 44 1.19 -9.15 7.32
C ASN A 44 1.68 -9.32 8.76
N GLU A 45 1.98 -8.24 9.49
CA GLU A 45 2.67 -8.34 10.79
C GLU A 45 1.85 -7.86 11.99
N THR A 46 0.77 -7.09 11.78
CA THR A 46 -0.09 -6.58 12.86
C THR A 46 -1.15 -7.63 13.20
N PRO A 47 -1.10 -8.26 14.40
CA PRO A 47 -1.95 -9.41 14.69
C PRO A 47 -3.44 -9.15 14.54
N SER A 48 -3.96 -8.01 15.04
CA SER A 48 -5.37 -7.63 14.90
C SER A 48 -5.78 -7.45 13.44
N VAL A 49 -4.92 -6.88 12.61
CA VAL A 49 -5.18 -6.72 11.16
C VAL A 49 -5.20 -8.07 10.46
N VAL A 50 -4.23 -8.95 10.76
CA VAL A 50 -4.18 -10.29 10.17
C VAL A 50 -5.39 -11.13 10.60
N GLN A 51 -5.80 -11.03 11.86
CA GLN A 51 -6.98 -11.73 12.36
C GLN A 51 -8.26 -11.22 11.68
N ALA A 52 -8.40 -9.90 11.53
CA ALA A 52 -9.53 -9.31 10.81
C ALA A 52 -9.57 -9.76 9.34
N VAL A 53 -8.41 -9.86 8.64
CA VAL A 53 -8.34 -10.39 7.27
C VAL A 53 -8.85 -11.83 7.22
N LYS A 54 -8.36 -12.69 8.12
CA LYS A 54 -8.79 -14.10 8.16
C LYS A 54 -10.30 -14.22 8.36
N GLU A 55 -10.84 -13.46 9.29
CA GLU A 55 -12.28 -13.48 9.58
C GLU A 55 -13.10 -12.92 8.41
N TYR A 56 -12.67 -11.80 7.81
CA TYR A 56 -13.33 -11.22 6.66
C TYR A 56 -13.42 -12.19 5.46
N LEU A 57 -12.31 -12.85 5.12
CA LEU A 57 -12.29 -13.84 4.04
C LEU A 57 -13.13 -15.08 4.38
N ARG A 58 -13.07 -15.56 5.64
CA ARG A 58 -13.84 -16.70 6.11
C ARG A 58 -15.36 -16.47 6.05
N THR A 59 -15.80 -15.24 6.29
CA THR A 59 -17.23 -14.86 6.26
C THR A 59 -17.75 -14.52 4.87
N GLY A 60 -16.92 -14.65 3.84
CA GLY A 60 -17.32 -14.44 2.45
C GLY A 60 -17.18 -13.00 1.95
N GLY A 61 -16.40 -12.17 2.61
CA GLY A 61 -16.05 -10.83 2.12
C GLY A 61 -15.40 -10.89 0.74
N SER A 62 -15.78 -9.98 -0.17
CA SER A 62 -15.39 -10.03 -1.59
C SER A 62 -14.19 -9.13 -1.95
N LEU A 63 -13.68 -8.32 -1.02
CA LEU A 63 -12.47 -7.52 -1.28
C LEU A 63 -11.27 -8.42 -1.54
N GLN A 64 -10.62 -8.22 -2.66
CA GLN A 64 -9.34 -8.86 -2.96
C GLN A 64 -8.28 -8.38 -1.98
N TRP A 65 -7.57 -9.30 -1.35
CA TRP A 65 -6.51 -8.92 -0.41
C TRP A 65 -5.14 -8.93 -1.06
N ILE A 66 -4.49 -7.75 -1.10
CA ILE A 66 -3.07 -7.60 -1.43
C ILE A 66 -2.28 -7.48 -0.13
N ALA A 67 -1.36 -8.41 0.12
CA ALA A 67 -0.55 -8.41 1.33
C ALA A 67 0.74 -7.58 1.15
N GLN A 68 0.97 -6.60 2.02
CA GLN A 68 2.29 -5.97 2.15
C GLN A 68 3.17 -6.85 3.02
N ILE A 69 4.18 -7.46 2.43
CA ILE A 69 5.04 -8.43 3.10
C ILE A 69 6.23 -7.76 3.79
N ALA A 70 6.36 -8.02 5.07
CA ALA A 70 7.54 -7.78 5.88
C ALA A 70 7.85 -9.03 6.71
N CYS A 71 9.10 -9.22 7.14
CA CYS A 71 9.51 -10.41 7.89
C CYS A 71 10.21 -10.08 9.21
N ARG A 72 9.91 -8.91 9.82
CA ARG A 72 10.50 -8.51 11.11
C ARG A 72 10.17 -9.46 12.26
N LYS A 73 9.03 -10.15 12.16
CA LYS A 73 8.53 -11.11 13.16
C LYS A 73 8.54 -12.55 12.67
N LYS A 74 9.25 -12.84 11.58
CA LYS A 74 9.38 -14.16 10.96
C LYS A 74 10.83 -14.54 10.83
N SER A 75 11.12 -15.83 10.63
CA SER A 75 12.47 -16.31 10.45
C SER A 75 13.12 -15.81 9.16
N ASN A 76 12.31 -15.67 8.10
CA ASN A 76 12.76 -15.19 6.80
C ASN A 76 11.57 -14.70 5.92
N MET A 77 11.89 -14.19 4.73
CA MET A 77 10.89 -13.67 3.79
C MET A 77 10.02 -14.76 3.20
N PHE A 78 10.53 -15.95 2.97
CA PHE A 78 9.78 -17.07 2.39
C PHE A 78 8.63 -17.51 3.31
N GLU A 79 8.89 -17.65 4.61
CA GLU A 79 7.86 -17.93 5.61
C GLU A 79 6.75 -16.86 5.62
N ALA A 80 7.14 -15.58 5.49
CA ALA A 80 6.18 -14.48 5.45
C ALA A 80 5.31 -14.51 4.19
N ILE A 81 5.87 -14.91 3.05
CA ILE A 81 5.15 -15.12 1.79
C ILE A 81 4.15 -16.28 1.96
N ASP A 82 4.63 -17.44 2.41
CA ASP A 82 3.83 -18.65 2.55
C ASP A 82 2.63 -18.43 3.49
N GLU A 83 2.83 -17.72 4.60
CA GLU A 83 1.74 -17.39 5.51
C GLU A 83 0.67 -16.51 4.84
N ALA A 84 1.07 -15.47 4.10
CA ALA A 84 0.12 -14.60 3.42
C ALA A 84 -0.66 -15.35 2.33
N VAL A 85 0.00 -16.20 1.58
CA VAL A 85 -0.63 -17.09 0.57
C VAL A 85 -1.62 -18.04 1.22
N ASN A 86 -1.23 -18.69 2.32
CA ASN A 86 -2.09 -19.62 3.06
C ASN A 86 -3.32 -18.95 3.67
N ILE A 87 -3.25 -17.65 4.00
CA ILE A 87 -4.41 -16.86 4.45
C ILE A 87 -5.34 -16.54 3.28
N GLY A 88 -4.82 -16.47 2.04
CA GLY A 88 -5.63 -16.25 0.84
C GLY A 88 -5.40 -14.89 0.17
N CYS A 89 -4.19 -14.32 0.21
CA CYS A 89 -3.90 -13.14 -0.59
C CYS A 89 -3.97 -13.48 -2.09
N CYS A 90 -4.55 -12.57 -2.89
CA CYS A 90 -4.56 -12.70 -4.35
C CYS A 90 -3.29 -12.14 -5.00
N ALA A 91 -2.62 -11.24 -4.29
CA ALA A 91 -1.35 -10.64 -4.67
C ALA A 91 -0.58 -10.23 -3.41
N LEU A 92 0.72 -10.02 -3.55
CA LEU A 92 1.55 -9.49 -2.48
C LEU A 92 2.61 -8.54 -3.03
N TYR A 93 3.14 -7.69 -2.16
CA TYR A 93 4.31 -6.89 -2.50
C TYR A 93 5.26 -6.74 -1.31
N PHE A 94 6.55 -6.67 -1.59
CA PHE A 94 7.57 -6.51 -0.56
C PHE A 94 7.60 -5.07 -0.05
N HIS A 95 7.63 -4.91 1.28
CA HIS A 95 7.73 -3.62 1.94
C HIS A 95 8.99 -2.86 1.50
N GLY A 96 8.84 -1.55 1.25
CA GLY A 96 9.85 -0.70 0.64
C GLY A 96 11.23 -0.74 1.29
N GLY A 97 11.30 -0.91 2.61
CA GLY A 97 12.59 -0.99 3.30
C GLY A 97 13.47 -2.16 2.84
N TYR A 98 12.86 -3.32 2.55
CA TYR A 98 13.58 -4.50 2.04
C TYR A 98 14.03 -4.31 0.59
N VAL A 99 13.16 -3.73 -0.24
CA VAL A 99 13.48 -3.46 -1.65
C VAL A 99 14.58 -2.40 -1.78
N ASP A 100 14.50 -1.32 -1.00
CA ASP A 100 15.54 -0.28 -0.95
C ASP A 100 16.90 -0.85 -0.52
N GLU A 101 16.89 -1.81 0.41
CA GLU A 101 18.12 -2.49 0.86
C GLU A 101 18.71 -3.36 -0.25
N ARG A 102 17.89 -4.16 -0.93
CA ARG A 102 18.36 -4.97 -2.07
C ARG A 102 18.91 -4.09 -3.19
N TYR A 103 18.21 -2.99 -3.50
CA TYR A 103 18.69 -2.02 -4.48
C TYR A 103 20.06 -1.42 -4.11
N ARG A 104 20.24 -0.97 -2.87
CA ARG A 104 21.52 -0.40 -2.41
C ARG A 104 22.67 -1.40 -2.50
N ASN A 105 22.40 -2.65 -2.17
CA ASN A 105 23.39 -3.73 -2.16
C ASN A 105 23.54 -4.39 -3.54
N LYS A 106 22.74 -4.00 -4.55
CA LYS A 106 22.67 -4.66 -5.86
C LYS A 106 22.40 -6.16 -5.78
N ASP A 107 21.62 -6.56 -4.79
CA ASP A 107 21.30 -7.94 -4.47
C ASP A 107 20.08 -8.42 -5.30
N GLU A 108 20.36 -8.65 -6.58
CA GLU A 108 19.37 -9.15 -7.54
C GLU A 108 18.94 -10.59 -7.22
N GLU A 109 19.88 -11.42 -6.78
CA GLU A 109 19.63 -12.83 -6.52
C GLU A 109 18.54 -13.01 -5.45
N THR A 110 18.67 -12.31 -4.32
CA THR A 110 17.70 -12.40 -3.23
C THR A 110 16.32 -11.88 -3.63
N ILE A 111 16.22 -10.71 -4.28
CA ILE A 111 14.90 -10.17 -4.64
C ILE A 111 14.22 -11.03 -5.71
N ARG A 112 14.98 -11.59 -6.65
CA ARG A 112 14.49 -12.53 -7.66
C ARG A 112 13.95 -13.79 -6.99
N ALA A 113 14.71 -14.38 -6.06
CA ALA A 113 14.28 -15.57 -5.32
C ALA A 113 12.95 -15.35 -4.57
N TRP A 114 12.75 -14.18 -3.95
CA TRP A 114 11.48 -13.83 -3.31
C TRP A 114 10.33 -13.73 -4.31
N CYS A 115 10.57 -13.07 -5.46
CA CYS A 115 9.55 -12.94 -6.51
C CYS A 115 9.19 -14.31 -7.10
N ASP A 116 10.16 -15.14 -7.39
CA ASP A 116 9.95 -16.47 -7.96
C ASP A 116 9.21 -17.39 -6.99
N HIS A 117 9.54 -17.32 -5.69
CA HIS A 117 8.83 -18.08 -4.65
C HIS A 117 7.35 -17.68 -4.59
N ALA A 118 7.05 -16.38 -4.50
CA ALA A 118 5.66 -15.89 -4.48
C ALA A 118 4.90 -16.29 -5.76
N ARG A 119 5.54 -16.15 -6.92
CA ARG A 119 4.94 -16.51 -8.20
C ARG A 119 4.69 -18.02 -8.32
N SER A 120 5.58 -18.86 -7.76
CA SER A 120 5.37 -20.33 -7.72
C SER A 120 4.16 -20.75 -6.88
N ALA A 121 3.75 -19.90 -5.92
CA ALA A 121 2.53 -20.08 -5.12
C ALA A 121 1.26 -19.58 -5.85
N GLY A 122 1.37 -19.08 -7.09
CA GLY A 122 0.24 -18.70 -7.94
C GLY A 122 -0.31 -17.29 -7.67
N VAL A 123 0.40 -16.42 -6.95
CA VAL A 123 -0.02 -15.04 -6.67
C VAL A 123 0.78 -14.01 -7.47
N ALA A 124 0.15 -12.90 -7.85
CA ALA A 124 0.86 -11.79 -8.45
C ALA A 124 1.81 -11.12 -7.44
N VAL A 125 3.02 -10.78 -7.87
CA VAL A 125 4.05 -10.22 -7.01
C VAL A 125 4.45 -8.81 -7.40
N GLY A 126 4.40 -7.90 -6.43
CA GLY A 126 4.81 -6.52 -6.59
C GLY A 126 5.96 -6.12 -5.67
N VAL A 127 6.40 -4.89 -5.84
CA VAL A 127 7.40 -4.25 -4.98
C VAL A 127 6.94 -2.86 -4.57
N ALA A 128 7.24 -2.47 -3.32
CA ALA A 128 7.26 -1.07 -2.93
C ALA A 128 8.71 -0.62 -2.75
N ALA A 129 8.96 0.67 -2.90
CA ALA A 129 10.24 1.29 -2.57
C ALA A 129 10.03 2.76 -2.19
N HIS A 130 11.00 3.36 -1.50
CA HIS A 130 10.94 4.76 -1.18
C HIS A 130 11.67 5.63 -2.21
N ALA A 131 12.65 5.05 -2.89
CA ALA A 131 13.39 5.71 -3.97
C ALA A 131 12.86 5.28 -5.35
N PRO A 132 12.50 6.23 -6.24
CA PRO A 132 12.12 5.93 -7.61
C PRO A 132 13.13 5.03 -8.34
N GLU A 133 14.42 5.24 -8.08
CA GLU A 133 15.51 4.50 -8.69
C GLU A 133 15.48 2.99 -8.35
N ALA A 134 15.00 2.64 -7.14
CA ALA A 134 14.83 1.24 -6.75
C ALA A 134 13.68 0.58 -7.54
N HIS A 135 12.60 1.31 -7.81
CA HIS A 135 11.52 0.84 -8.68
C HIS A 135 12.00 0.60 -10.12
N LEU A 136 12.75 1.56 -10.68
CA LEU A 136 13.28 1.44 -12.05
C LEU A 136 14.29 0.28 -12.16
N TRP A 137 15.10 0.08 -11.13
CA TRP A 137 15.99 -1.07 -11.05
C TRP A 137 15.21 -2.39 -11.08
N VAL A 138 14.21 -2.57 -10.22
CA VAL A 138 13.38 -3.79 -10.24
C VAL A 138 12.65 -3.94 -11.58
N HIS A 139 12.15 -2.83 -12.15
CA HIS A 139 11.53 -2.85 -13.47
C HIS A 139 12.47 -3.33 -14.57
N SER A 140 13.76 -2.95 -14.51
CA SER A 140 14.78 -3.40 -15.47
C SER A 140 15.09 -4.90 -15.36
N LEU A 141 14.87 -5.51 -14.19
CA LEU A 141 15.03 -6.95 -13.97
C LEU A 141 13.83 -7.78 -14.44
N ASP A 142 12.71 -7.15 -14.74
CA ASP A 142 11.42 -7.77 -15.16
C ASP A 142 10.93 -8.89 -14.20
N ILE A 143 11.10 -8.69 -12.92
CA ILE A 143 10.77 -9.68 -11.86
C ILE A 143 9.51 -9.36 -11.07
N ALA A 144 8.87 -8.22 -11.28
CA ALA A 144 7.65 -7.82 -10.59
C ALA A 144 6.50 -7.64 -11.59
N ASP A 145 5.29 -7.99 -11.15
CA ASP A 145 4.07 -7.86 -11.95
C ASP A 145 3.44 -6.48 -11.79
N PHE A 146 3.69 -5.79 -10.66
CA PHE A 146 3.23 -4.43 -10.40
C PHE A 146 4.16 -3.69 -9.43
N HIS A 147 3.99 -2.36 -9.32
CA HIS A 147 4.78 -1.51 -8.43
C HIS A 147 3.88 -0.65 -7.54
N ALA A 148 4.09 -0.67 -6.22
CA ALA A 148 3.45 0.26 -5.29
C ALA A 148 4.37 1.47 -5.08
N VAL A 149 4.05 2.60 -5.74
CA VAL A 149 4.89 3.80 -5.80
C VAL A 149 4.35 4.87 -4.85
N CYS A 150 5.17 5.33 -3.90
CA CYS A 150 4.76 6.36 -2.96
C CYS A 150 4.95 7.78 -3.54
N PHE A 151 3.92 8.63 -3.45
CA PHE A 151 3.99 10.02 -3.87
C PHE A 151 4.87 10.88 -2.97
N PHE A 152 4.98 10.52 -1.69
CA PHE A 152 5.91 11.16 -0.77
C PHE A 152 6.92 10.15 -0.24
N ASN A 153 8.20 10.44 -0.39
CA ASN A 153 9.27 9.64 0.17
C ASN A 153 9.37 9.87 1.68
N CYS A 154 8.50 9.19 2.43
CA CYS A 154 8.48 9.29 3.88
C CYS A 154 9.03 8.03 4.59
N GLY A 155 9.77 7.17 3.88
CA GLY A 155 10.34 5.94 4.45
C GLY A 155 11.34 6.15 5.56
N SER A 156 12.01 7.29 5.56
CA SER A 156 12.94 7.69 6.62
C SER A 156 12.29 8.45 7.77
N LEU A 157 10.95 8.47 7.90
CA LEU A 157 10.26 9.20 8.97
C LEU A 157 10.77 8.86 10.37
N HIS A 158 11.14 7.62 10.58
CA HIS A 158 11.67 7.17 11.87
C HIS A 158 13.19 7.37 12.02
N ASN A 159 13.91 7.61 10.94
CA ASN A 159 15.38 7.56 10.89
C ASN A 159 16.07 8.86 10.42
N GLY A 160 15.35 9.95 10.21
CA GLY A 160 15.98 11.15 9.65
C GLY A 160 15.46 12.47 10.22
N LYS A 161 16.27 13.51 10.11
CA LYS A 161 15.91 14.90 10.45
C LYS A 161 15.30 15.60 9.22
N GLY A 162 14.39 16.56 9.45
CA GLY A 162 13.87 17.45 8.42
C GLY A 162 12.51 17.09 7.85
N HIS A 163 12.05 17.89 6.89
CA HIS A 163 10.75 17.71 6.25
C HIS A 163 10.72 16.47 5.37
N LYS A 164 9.73 15.61 5.61
CA LYS A 164 9.56 14.31 4.95
C LYS A 164 8.47 14.29 3.88
N PHE A 165 7.65 15.35 3.85
CA PHE A 165 6.62 15.56 2.84
C PHE A 165 7.00 16.74 1.97
N LYS A 166 7.67 16.47 0.86
CA LYS A 166 8.14 17.49 -0.09
C LYS A 166 7.36 17.36 -1.38
N LEU A 167 6.74 18.43 -1.85
CA LEU A 167 5.96 18.43 -3.10
C LEU A 167 6.77 17.92 -4.31
N ARG A 168 8.06 18.14 -4.34
CA ARG A 168 8.95 17.63 -5.39
C ARG A 168 8.95 16.08 -5.47
N ASP A 169 8.63 15.39 -4.38
CA ASP A 169 8.60 13.92 -4.37
C ASP A 169 7.47 13.40 -5.23
N MET A 170 6.34 14.13 -5.32
CA MET A 170 5.21 13.78 -6.20
C MET A 170 5.63 13.78 -7.66
N GLY A 171 6.34 14.82 -8.12
CA GLY A 171 6.86 14.89 -9.50
C GLY A 171 7.80 13.73 -9.84
N ARG A 172 8.69 13.35 -8.91
CA ARG A 172 9.59 12.20 -9.08
C ARG A 172 8.84 10.86 -9.11
N ALA A 173 7.80 10.71 -8.30
CA ALA A 173 6.95 9.51 -8.31
C ALA A 173 6.19 9.37 -9.64
N ILE A 174 5.60 10.46 -10.13
CA ILE A 174 4.90 10.50 -11.41
C ILE A 174 5.84 10.14 -12.56
N GLU A 175 7.04 10.72 -12.59
CA GLU A 175 8.04 10.40 -13.61
C GLU A 175 8.47 8.93 -13.56
N CYS A 176 8.62 8.37 -12.37
CA CYS A 176 8.89 6.94 -12.18
C CYS A 176 7.74 6.07 -12.72
N ILE A 177 6.49 6.40 -12.38
CA ILE A 177 5.29 5.67 -12.83
C ILE A 177 5.21 5.66 -14.37
N ARG A 178 5.53 6.78 -15.04
CA ARG A 178 5.51 6.89 -16.50
C ARG A 178 6.54 6.00 -17.18
N GLN A 179 7.68 5.75 -16.55
CA GLN A 179 8.73 4.88 -17.08
C GLN A 179 8.45 3.39 -16.86
N ILE A 180 7.61 3.04 -15.90
CA ILE A 180 7.25 1.65 -15.58
C ILE A 180 6.11 1.21 -16.49
N ARG A 181 6.33 0.16 -17.28
CA ARG A 181 5.30 -0.41 -18.17
C ARG A 181 4.26 -1.29 -17.45
N LYS A 182 4.61 -1.83 -16.29
CA LYS A 182 3.73 -2.64 -15.46
C LYS A 182 2.69 -1.76 -14.74
N PRO A 183 1.56 -2.29 -14.27
CA PRO A 183 0.62 -1.55 -13.44
C PRO A 183 1.29 -0.97 -12.19
N CYS A 184 0.86 0.23 -11.79
CA CYS A 184 1.34 0.89 -10.58
C CYS A 184 0.18 1.15 -9.62
N ILE A 185 0.45 1.03 -8.33
CA ILE A 185 -0.43 1.44 -7.24
C ILE A 185 0.16 2.73 -6.66
N ALA A 186 -0.46 3.88 -6.94
CA ALA A 186 -0.05 5.15 -6.36
C ALA A 186 -0.55 5.23 -4.90
N TYR A 187 0.33 5.45 -3.94
CA TYR A 187 -0.07 5.57 -2.54
C TYR A 187 0.60 6.74 -1.82
N LYS A 188 0.12 7.07 -0.61
CA LYS A 188 0.51 8.27 0.16
C LYS A 188 0.19 9.59 -0.56
N ILE A 189 -0.77 9.61 -1.46
CA ILE A 189 -1.11 10.78 -2.28
C ILE A 189 -1.57 11.98 -1.45
N MET A 190 -2.17 11.76 -0.28
CA MET A 190 -2.66 12.81 0.63
C MET A 190 -1.61 13.33 1.61
N GLY A 191 -0.35 12.87 1.53
CA GLY A 191 0.70 13.32 2.43
C GLY A 191 0.37 13.15 3.93
N ALA A 192 -0.34 12.07 4.30
CA ALA A 192 -0.86 11.83 5.64
C ALA A 192 -1.80 12.95 6.14
N GLY A 193 -2.75 13.33 5.33
CA GLY A 193 -3.77 14.34 5.65
C GLY A 193 -3.29 15.79 5.52
N ARG A 194 -2.17 16.04 4.82
CA ARG A 194 -1.64 17.39 4.57
C ARG A 194 -2.19 18.01 3.29
N ILE A 195 -2.74 17.20 2.41
CA ILE A 195 -3.33 17.61 1.14
C ILE A 195 -4.81 17.26 1.19
N ASP A 196 -5.64 18.19 0.70
CA ASP A 196 -7.07 17.97 0.55
C ASP A 196 -7.34 16.71 -0.29
N PRO A 197 -8.27 15.82 0.13
CA PRO A 197 -8.55 14.58 -0.58
C PRO A 197 -8.94 14.76 -2.04
N GLY A 198 -9.81 15.72 -2.36
CA GLY A 198 -10.25 16.00 -3.73
C GLY A 198 -9.06 16.40 -4.62
N MET A 199 -8.24 17.36 -4.15
CA MET A 199 -7.00 17.75 -4.85
C MET A 199 -6.02 16.59 -5.02
N ALA A 200 -5.88 15.73 -4.01
CA ALA A 200 -4.96 14.60 -4.05
C ALA A 200 -5.40 13.54 -5.06
N PHE A 201 -6.70 13.24 -5.12
CA PHE A 201 -7.25 12.30 -6.11
C PHE A 201 -7.18 12.86 -7.52
N GLU A 202 -7.61 14.12 -7.75
CA GLU A 202 -7.54 14.77 -9.04
C GLU A 202 -6.10 14.78 -9.57
N HIS A 203 -5.15 15.18 -8.73
CA HIS A 203 -3.73 15.17 -9.11
C HIS A 203 -3.23 13.76 -9.41
N ALA A 204 -3.56 12.77 -8.60
CA ALA A 204 -3.08 11.40 -8.82
C ALA A 204 -3.65 10.83 -10.12
N PHE A 205 -4.97 10.84 -10.30
CA PHE A 205 -5.62 10.29 -11.50
C PHE A 205 -5.28 11.05 -12.79
N GLY A 206 -5.01 12.35 -12.71
CA GLY A 206 -4.54 13.15 -13.83
C GLY A 206 -3.11 12.83 -14.31
N HIS A 207 -2.33 12.05 -13.53
CA HIS A 207 -0.91 11.83 -13.83
C HIS A 207 -0.47 10.37 -13.87
N ILE A 208 -1.24 9.42 -13.33
CA ILE A 208 -0.98 7.99 -13.46
C ILE A 208 -1.47 7.45 -14.80
N LYS A 209 -1.05 6.23 -15.16
CA LYS A 209 -1.47 5.59 -16.42
C LYS A 209 -2.90 5.05 -16.30
N PRO A 210 -3.63 4.82 -17.41
CA PRO A 210 -5.02 4.31 -17.36
C PRO A 210 -5.20 2.97 -16.64
N ALA A 211 -4.17 2.13 -16.60
CA ALA A 211 -4.19 0.84 -15.91
C ALA A 211 -3.72 0.90 -14.45
N ASP A 212 -3.28 2.07 -13.98
CA ASP A 212 -2.81 2.26 -12.62
C ASP A 212 -3.98 2.56 -11.67
N VAL A 213 -3.75 2.33 -10.39
CA VAL A 213 -4.75 2.53 -9.33
C VAL A 213 -4.18 3.36 -8.19
N VAL A 214 -5.09 3.87 -7.36
CA VAL A 214 -4.74 4.64 -6.16
C VAL A 214 -5.09 3.84 -4.90
N ASN A 215 -4.16 3.82 -3.93
CA ASN A 215 -4.40 3.27 -2.60
C ASN A 215 -4.31 4.38 -1.54
N VAL A 216 -5.34 4.50 -0.71
CA VAL A 216 -5.42 5.48 0.37
C VAL A 216 -5.69 4.81 1.71
N GLY A 217 -5.05 5.35 2.75
CA GLY A 217 -5.36 5.00 4.13
C GLY A 217 -6.46 5.92 4.66
N MET A 218 -7.50 5.34 5.23
CA MET A 218 -8.64 6.06 5.80
C MET A 218 -8.66 5.90 7.31
N TYR A 219 -9.01 6.96 8.03
CA TYR A 219 -9.19 6.92 9.48
C TYR A 219 -10.58 7.43 9.84
N ARG A 220 -11.53 6.52 9.93
CA ARG A 220 -12.95 6.82 10.25
C ARG A 220 -13.16 7.47 11.61
N GLY A 221 -12.17 7.46 12.50
CA GLY A 221 -12.19 8.22 13.74
C GLY A 221 -12.24 9.74 13.56
N ASP A 222 -11.80 10.26 12.40
CA ASP A 222 -11.94 11.67 12.05
C ASP A 222 -13.29 11.98 11.41
N LYS A 223 -13.74 11.08 10.55
CA LYS A 223 -15.00 11.22 9.83
C LYS A 223 -15.53 9.83 9.48
N ASP A 224 -16.69 9.50 10.01
CA ASP A 224 -17.23 8.14 9.92
C ASP A 224 -17.58 7.73 8.47
N ASP A 225 -18.09 8.65 7.66
CA ASP A 225 -18.47 8.44 6.25
C ASP A 225 -17.34 8.67 5.24
N MET A 226 -16.09 8.71 5.71
CA MET A 226 -14.88 8.96 4.90
C MET A 226 -14.71 7.97 3.73
N VAL A 227 -15.17 6.72 3.90
CA VAL A 227 -15.10 5.69 2.85
C VAL A 227 -15.97 6.09 1.67
N GLU A 228 -17.22 6.40 1.93
CA GLU A 228 -18.23 6.74 0.94
C GLU A 228 -17.90 8.05 0.22
N GLU A 229 -17.44 9.05 0.98
CA GLU A 229 -17.01 10.32 0.40
C GLU A 229 -15.82 10.18 -0.55
N ASN A 230 -14.79 9.44 -0.14
CA ASN A 230 -13.64 9.21 -1.01
C ASN A 230 -14.07 8.50 -2.31
N VAL A 231 -14.98 7.54 -2.22
CA VAL A 231 -15.52 6.87 -3.42
C VAL A 231 -16.31 7.82 -4.30
N ALA A 232 -17.15 8.69 -3.72
CA ALA A 232 -17.89 9.71 -4.46
C ALA A 232 -16.94 10.66 -5.20
N MET A 233 -15.93 11.22 -4.51
CA MET A 233 -14.91 12.08 -5.14
C MET A 233 -14.20 11.39 -6.32
N VAL A 234 -13.82 10.13 -6.16
CA VAL A 234 -13.15 9.38 -7.24
C VAL A 234 -14.07 9.15 -8.41
N ARG A 235 -15.35 8.82 -8.17
CA ARG A 235 -16.35 8.67 -9.25
C ARG A 235 -16.54 9.96 -10.04
N ASP A 236 -16.66 11.09 -9.36
CA ASP A 236 -16.82 12.40 -9.99
C ASP A 236 -15.61 12.74 -10.87
N ILE A 237 -14.39 12.55 -10.34
CA ILE A 237 -13.15 12.79 -11.10
C ILE A 237 -13.05 11.88 -12.33
N LEU A 238 -13.37 10.59 -12.19
CA LEU A 238 -13.27 9.64 -13.30
C LEU A 238 -14.40 9.79 -14.33
N SER A 239 -15.55 10.35 -13.94
CA SER A 239 -16.64 10.67 -14.88
C SER A 239 -16.40 11.94 -15.69
N GLY A 240 -15.41 12.74 -15.33
CA GLY A 240 -15.08 14.00 -16.03
C GLY A 240 -16.05 15.13 -15.73
N SER A 241 -16.76 15.05 -14.61
CA SER A 241 -17.73 16.05 -14.14
C SER A 241 -17.09 17.07 -13.21
#